data_30ebdc1ef944dda3fa30a69d7060dd01
#
_entry.id   30ebdc1ef944dda3fa30a69d7060dd01
#
_cell.length_a   1.000
_cell.length_b   1.000
_cell.length_c   1.000
_cell.angle_alpha   90.00
_cell.angle_beta   90.00
_cell.angle_gamma   90.00
#
_symmetry.space_group_name_H-M   'P 1'
#
loop_
_entity.id
_entity.type
_entity.pdbx_description
1 polymer ?
#
loop_
_entity_poly.entity_id
_entity_poly.type
_entity_poly.pdbx_seq_one_letter_code
_entity_poly.pdbx_strand_id
1 'polypeptide(L)'
;GELVKGIVEKLHPTLLFATGALAARRSNRINAAIQMSDTGVAPGAGVGNRRMLLDEAHLGIPVIAIGVPTVVDAATLVNDTMDCILEEMIRQTEKGTAFYETLADLEQEEKYQMIAEILGPYTGNLFVTPKEVDAVVDRLANIIANSINIALHPGITLEDINKYAW
;
A
#
# COMPACT_ATOMS: atom_id res chain seq x y z
N GLY A 1 4.11 -11.03 -14.27
CA GLY A 1 5.57 -11.26 -14.24
C GLY A 1 6.10 -11.71 -15.57
N GLU A 2 5.68 -12.89 -16.05
CA GLU A 2 6.22 -13.49 -17.30
C GLU A 2 6.06 -12.60 -18.53
N LEU A 3 4.91 -11.94 -18.70
CA LEU A 3 4.71 -11.00 -19.81
C LEU A 3 5.72 -9.82 -19.74
N VAL A 4 5.94 -9.27 -18.55
CA VAL A 4 6.93 -8.19 -18.37
C VAL A 4 8.32 -8.69 -18.70
N LYS A 5 8.68 -9.88 -18.24
CA LYS A 5 9.97 -10.51 -18.55
C LYS A 5 10.16 -10.68 -20.07
N GLY A 6 9.18 -11.21 -20.78
CA GLY A 6 9.23 -11.37 -22.23
C GLY A 6 9.37 -10.03 -22.98
N ILE A 7 8.74 -8.96 -22.48
CA ILE A 7 8.91 -7.60 -23.04
C ILE A 7 10.32 -7.08 -22.80
N VAL A 8 10.85 -7.23 -21.59
CA VAL A 8 12.20 -6.82 -21.23
C VAL A 8 13.24 -7.55 -22.07
N GLU A 9 13.10 -8.87 -22.23
CA GLU A 9 13.98 -9.69 -23.06
C GLU A 9 13.95 -9.30 -24.55
N LYS A 10 12.82 -8.80 -25.05
CA LYS A 10 12.69 -8.40 -26.46
C LYS A 10 13.14 -6.98 -26.71
N LEU A 11 12.84 -6.04 -25.81
CA LEU A 11 13.07 -4.62 -26.03
C LEU A 11 14.36 -4.09 -25.43
N HIS A 12 14.98 -4.86 -24.50
CA HIS A 12 16.20 -4.49 -23.77
C HIS A 12 16.17 -3.06 -23.20
N PRO A 13 15.13 -2.68 -22.43
CA PRO A 13 15.07 -1.36 -21.82
C PRO A 13 16.16 -1.21 -20.76
N THR A 14 16.59 0.02 -20.50
CA THR A 14 17.62 0.33 -19.50
C THR A 14 17.06 0.42 -18.08
N LEU A 15 15.75 0.59 -17.93
CA LEU A 15 15.06 0.78 -16.65
C LEU A 15 13.59 0.41 -16.79
N LEU A 16 13.00 -0.15 -15.74
CA LEU A 16 11.57 -0.42 -15.62
C LEU A 16 10.96 0.38 -14.47
N PHE A 17 9.90 1.14 -14.76
CA PHE A 17 9.01 1.68 -13.73
C PHE A 17 7.81 0.76 -13.55
N ALA A 18 7.61 0.26 -12.33
CA ALA A 18 6.44 -0.54 -11.95
C ALA A 18 5.53 0.29 -11.05
N THR A 19 4.42 0.80 -11.60
CA THR A 19 3.47 1.61 -10.83
C THR A 19 2.22 0.81 -10.48
N GLY A 20 1.65 1.05 -9.29
CA GLY A 20 0.43 0.36 -8.89
C GLY A 20 -0.19 0.79 -7.57
N ALA A 21 -1.42 0.33 -7.37
CA ALA A 21 -2.13 0.43 -6.11
C ALA A 21 -1.59 -0.61 -5.12
N LEU A 22 -1.47 -0.22 -3.85
CA LEU A 22 -1.01 -1.08 -2.76
C LEU A 22 -2.13 -1.28 -1.73
N ALA A 23 -2.06 -2.37 -0.97
CA ALA A 23 -2.84 -2.53 0.25
C ALA A 23 -2.12 -1.85 1.41
N ALA A 24 -2.84 -1.02 2.15
CA ALA A 24 -2.32 -0.36 3.34
C ALA A 24 -2.18 -1.36 4.49
N ARG A 25 -1.10 -1.26 5.26
CA ARG A 25 -0.91 -2.03 6.50
C ARG A 25 -1.60 -1.41 7.71
N ARG A 26 -2.10 -0.19 7.58
CA ARG A 26 -2.92 0.55 8.56
C ARG A 26 -3.89 1.44 7.81
N SER A 27 -5.09 1.62 8.34
CA SER A 27 -6.15 2.42 7.72
C SER A 27 -5.74 3.87 7.48
N ASN A 28 -4.98 4.48 8.38
CA ASN A 28 -4.48 5.84 8.27
C ASN A 28 -3.41 6.05 7.17
N ARG A 29 -2.96 4.98 6.52
CA ARG A 29 -2.00 5.04 5.40
C ARG A 29 -2.69 5.09 4.04
N ILE A 30 -4.00 4.90 3.98
CA ILE A 30 -4.75 4.98 2.72
C ILE A 30 -4.60 6.40 2.16
N ASN A 31 -4.14 6.47 0.91
CA ASN A 31 -3.93 7.73 0.17
C ASN A 31 -3.00 8.77 0.84
N ALA A 32 -2.26 8.36 1.87
CA ALA A 32 -1.45 9.26 2.69
C ALA A 32 0.02 9.36 2.24
N ALA A 33 0.49 8.47 1.36
CA ALA A 33 1.89 8.45 0.93
C ALA A 33 2.06 7.82 -0.45
N ILE A 34 3.04 8.30 -1.20
CA ILE A 34 3.59 7.63 -2.38
C ILE A 34 4.83 6.88 -1.91
N GLN A 35 4.86 5.57 -2.11
CA GLN A 35 5.98 4.71 -1.74
C GLN A 35 6.84 4.44 -2.97
N MET A 36 8.14 4.56 -2.82
CA MET A 36 9.11 4.24 -3.87
C MET A 36 10.13 3.24 -3.34
N SER A 37 10.54 2.31 -4.21
CA SER A 37 11.57 1.31 -3.90
C SER A 37 12.34 0.94 -5.17
N ASP A 38 13.63 0.77 -5.03
CA ASP A 38 14.54 0.22 -6.03
C ASP A 38 14.76 -1.29 -5.88
N THR A 39 14.19 -1.90 -4.85
CA THR A 39 14.26 -3.35 -4.61
C THR A 39 13.16 -4.14 -5.33
N GLY A 40 12.36 -3.47 -6.15
CA GLY A 40 11.28 -4.07 -6.91
C GLY A 40 9.96 -4.20 -6.14
N VAL A 41 9.01 -4.91 -6.74
CA VAL A 41 7.66 -5.11 -6.20
C VAL A 41 7.15 -6.52 -6.52
N ALA A 42 6.42 -7.11 -5.57
CA ALA A 42 5.67 -8.35 -5.78
C ALA A 42 4.19 -8.02 -6.07
N PRO A 43 3.76 -8.00 -7.33
CA PRO A 43 2.37 -7.67 -7.66
C PRO A 43 1.39 -8.62 -6.98
N GLY A 44 0.34 -8.06 -6.37
CA GLY A 44 -0.71 -8.82 -5.70
C GLY A 44 -0.34 -9.38 -4.32
N ALA A 45 0.86 -9.18 -3.81
CA ALA A 45 1.26 -9.70 -2.49
C ALA A 45 0.40 -9.14 -1.35
N GLY A 46 0.00 -7.88 -1.42
CA GLY A 46 -0.82 -7.22 -0.39
C GLY A 46 -2.29 -7.67 -0.37
N VAL A 47 -2.73 -8.43 -1.38
CA VAL A 47 -4.12 -8.93 -1.50
C VAL A 47 -4.18 -10.45 -1.62
N GLY A 48 -3.15 -11.15 -1.11
CA GLY A 48 -3.10 -12.62 -1.11
C GLY A 48 -2.90 -13.28 -2.50
N ASN A 49 -2.67 -12.50 -3.56
CA ASN A 49 -2.46 -12.97 -4.92
C ASN A 49 -1.02 -12.67 -5.38
N ARG A 50 -0.05 -13.26 -4.69
CA ARG A 50 1.37 -13.02 -4.94
C ARG A 50 1.79 -13.60 -6.29
N ARG A 51 2.31 -12.73 -7.15
CA ARG A 51 2.87 -13.07 -8.46
C ARG A 51 4.40 -12.98 -8.44
N MET A 52 5.03 -13.30 -9.58
CA MET A 52 6.48 -13.18 -9.77
C MET A 52 6.95 -11.77 -9.39
N LEU A 53 8.02 -11.71 -8.63
CA LEU A 53 8.68 -10.47 -8.24
C LEU A 53 9.21 -9.73 -9.47
N LEU A 54 8.97 -8.44 -9.53
CA LEU A 54 9.53 -7.55 -10.53
C LEU A 54 10.70 -6.81 -9.88
N ASP A 55 11.88 -7.33 -10.02
CA ASP A 55 13.13 -6.78 -9.50
C ASP A 55 14.29 -7.01 -10.49
N GLU A 56 15.45 -6.44 -10.20
CA GLU A 56 16.63 -6.56 -11.03
C GLU A 56 17.12 -8.01 -11.14
N ALA A 57 17.02 -8.80 -10.07
CA ALA A 57 17.47 -10.19 -10.06
C ALA A 57 16.68 -11.07 -11.04
N HIS A 58 15.38 -10.83 -11.21
CA HIS A 58 14.52 -11.60 -12.12
C HIS A 58 14.48 -11.06 -13.54
N LEU A 59 14.66 -9.74 -13.72
CA LEU A 59 14.49 -9.06 -15.01
C LEU A 59 15.83 -8.70 -15.68
N GLY A 60 16.94 -8.68 -14.93
CA GLY A 60 18.26 -8.32 -15.45
C GLY A 60 18.44 -6.83 -15.75
N ILE A 61 17.50 -5.98 -15.33
CA ILE A 61 17.52 -4.53 -15.46
C ILE A 61 17.04 -3.88 -14.17
N PRO A 62 17.46 -2.64 -13.83
CA PRO A 62 16.98 -1.91 -12.69
C PRO A 62 15.46 -1.73 -12.73
N VAL A 63 14.81 -1.86 -11.57
CA VAL A 63 13.37 -1.67 -11.40
C VAL A 63 13.10 -0.64 -10.33
N ILE A 64 12.34 0.39 -10.65
CA ILE A 64 11.81 1.35 -9.68
C ILE A 64 10.31 1.08 -9.51
N ALA A 65 9.92 0.64 -8.33
CA ALA A 65 8.53 0.45 -7.96
C ALA A 65 7.97 1.74 -7.34
N ILE A 66 6.80 2.18 -7.81
CA ILE A 66 6.07 3.32 -7.25
C ILE A 66 4.66 2.85 -6.92
N GLY A 67 4.24 3.01 -5.68
CA GLY A 67 2.94 2.55 -5.25
C GLY A 67 2.24 3.49 -4.28
N VAL A 68 0.92 3.47 -4.32
CA VAL A 68 0.07 4.24 -3.40
C VAL A 68 -0.88 3.29 -2.70
N PRO A 69 -0.93 3.27 -1.36
CA PRO A 69 -1.94 2.52 -0.63
C PRO A 69 -3.32 3.12 -0.88
N THR A 70 -4.19 2.38 -1.58
CA THR A 70 -5.56 2.84 -1.92
C THR A 70 -6.64 2.00 -1.26
N VAL A 71 -6.27 0.85 -0.73
CA VAL A 71 -7.20 -0.07 -0.07
C VAL A 71 -6.60 -0.58 1.25
N VAL A 72 -7.46 -1.05 2.14
CA VAL A 72 -7.08 -1.77 3.36
C VAL A 72 -7.97 -3.00 3.48
N ASP A 73 -7.44 -4.11 3.99
CA ASP A 73 -8.29 -5.27 4.27
C ASP A 73 -9.20 -5.02 5.49
N ALA A 74 -10.34 -5.70 5.50
CA ALA A 74 -11.36 -5.48 6.54
C ALA A 74 -10.84 -5.83 7.95
N ALA A 75 -9.99 -6.85 8.09
CA ALA A 75 -9.44 -7.23 9.39
C ALA A 75 -8.49 -6.15 9.93
N THR A 76 -7.66 -5.55 9.07
CA THR A 76 -6.81 -4.41 9.44
C THR A 76 -7.66 -3.21 9.89
N LEU A 77 -8.75 -2.89 9.17
CA LEU A 77 -9.62 -1.77 9.56
C LEU A 77 -10.27 -2.01 10.93
N VAL A 78 -10.76 -3.21 11.17
CA VAL A 78 -11.34 -3.58 12.47
C VAL A 78 -10.28 -3.57 13.56
N ASN A 79 -9.07 -4.09 13.29
CA ASN A 79 -7.97 -4.08 14.25
C ASN A 79 -7.57 -2.65 14.63
N ASP A 80 -7.39 -1.75 13.67
CA ASP A 80 -7.07 -0.35 13.93
C ASP A 80 -8.18 0.35 14.73
N THR A 81 -9.45 0.01 14.47
CA THR A 81 -10.60 0.53 15.24
C THR A 81 -10.58 0.02 16.67
N MET A 82 -10.30 -1.26 16.87
CA MET A 82 -10.16 -1.86 18.21
C MET A 82 -9.01 -1.22 18.99
N ASP A 83 -7.88 -0.93 18.33
CA ASP A 83 -6.78 -0.22 18.97
C ASP A 83 -7.23 1.14 19.52
N CYS A 84 -7.93 1.93 18.72
CA CYS A 84 -8.44 3.22 19.17
C CYS A 84 -9.42 3.09 20.36
N ILE A 85 -10.28 2.06 20.35
CA ILE A 85 -11.21 1.79 21.47
C ILE A 85 -10.44 1.40 22.72
N LEU A 86 -9.48 0.48 22.61
CA LEU A 86 -8.66 0.03 23.73
C LEU A 86 -7.82 1.14 24.32
N GLU A 87 -7.19 1.96 23.49
CA GLU A 87 -6.43 3.13 23.94
C GLU A 87 -7.31 4.10 24.72
N GLU A 88 -8.54 4.35 24.25
CA GLU A 88 -9.49 5.20 24.96
C GLU A 88 -9.95 4.59 26.29
N MET A 89 -10.21 3.28 26.32
CA MET A 89 -10.57 2.56 27.54
C MET A 89 -9.42 2.60 28.56
N ILE A 90 -8.18 2.36 28.13
CA ILE A 90 -6.98 2.45 28.99
C ILE A 90 -6.85 3.87 29.56
N ARG A 91 -7.06 4.89 28.73
CA ARG A 91 -6.97 6.30 29.14
C ARG A 91 -7.99 6.68 30.21
N GLN A 92 -9.19 6.07 30.18
CA GLN A 92 -10.26 6.31 31.13
C GLN A 92 -10.21 5.43 32.37
N THR A 93 -9.38 4.39 32.39
CA THR A 93 -9.31 3.44 33.49
C THR A 93 -8.21 3.84 34.48
N GLU A 94 -8.48 3.65 35.77
CA GLU A 94 -7.52 3.92 36.83
C GLU A 94 -6.34 2.92 36.75
N LYS A 95 -5.12 3.45 36.70
CA LYS A 95 -3.89 2.65 36.62
C LYS A 95 -3.73 1.74 37.84
N GLY A 96 -3.30 0.50 37.61
CA GLY A 96 -3.07 -0.50 38.65
C GLY A 96 -4.33 -1.29 39.01
N THR A 97 -5.42 -1.11 38.27
CA THR A 97 -6.58 -2.03 38.39
C THR A 97 -6.34 -3.28 37.55
N ALA A 98 -6.91 -4.43 37.97
CA ALA A 98 -6.81 -5.68 37.20
C ALA A 98 -7.35 -5.51 35.76
N PHE A 99 -8.33 -4.65 35.54
CA PHE A 99 -8.88 -4.37 34.24
C PHE A 99 -7.88 -3.59 33.37
N TYR A 100 -7.19 -2.60 33.95
CA TYR A 100 -6.12 -1.86 33.25
C TYR A 100 -5.01 -2.81 32.78
N GLU A 101 -4.52 -3.68 33.67
CA GLU A 101 -3.47 -4.65 33.36
C GLU A 101 -3.91 -5.60 32.23
N THR A 102 -5.13 -6.13 32.28
CA THR A 102 -5.67 -7.00 31.22
C THR A 102 -5.73 -6.32 29.86
N LEU A 103 -6.11 -5.04 29.81
CA LEU A 103 -6.16 -4.29 28.54
C LEU A 103 -4.76 -3.96 28.01
N ALA A 104 -3.82 -3.65 28.91
CA ALA A 104 -2.46 -3.27 28.57
C ALA A 104 -1.62 -4.45 28.04
N ASP A 105 -1.92 -5.67 28.49
CA ASP A 105 -1.20 -6.90 28.14
C ASP A 105 -1.67 -7.55 26.83
N LEU A 106 -2.67 -6.98 26.15
CA LEU A 106 -3.18 -7.53 24.89
C LEU A 106 -2.13 -7.42 23.76
N GLU A 107 -1.60 -8.55 23.31
CA GLU A 107 -0.65 -8.59 22.21
C GLU A 107 -1.31 -8.26 20.87
N GLN A 108 -0.65 -7.39 20.08
CA GLN A 108 -1.17 -6.87 18.83
C GLN A 108 -1.39 -7.96 17.78
N GLU A 109 -0.47 -8.90 17.67
CA GLU A 109 -0.55 -9.99 16.69
C GLU A 109 -1.68 -10.97 17.02
N GLU A 110 -1.82 -11.37 18.29
CA GLU A 110 -2.89 -12.24 18.74
C GLU A 110 -4.27 -11.63 18.50
N LYS A 111 -4.41 -10.33 18.80
CA LYS A 111 -5.63 -9.58 18.54
C LYS A 111 -5.97 -9.57 17.05
N TYR A 112 -5.00 -9.28 16.18
CA TYR A 112 -5.21 -9.27 14.72
C TYR A 112 -5.63 -10.66 14.21
N GLN A 113 -4.97 -11.73 14.65
CA GLN A 113 -5.29 -13.09 14.24
C GLN A 113 -6.72 -13.48 14.67
N MET A 114 -7.11 -13.17 15.89
CA MET A 114 -8.46 -13.41 16.38
C MET A 114 -9.52 -12.66 15.57
N ILE A 115 -9.27 -11.38 15.24
CA ILE A 115 -10.15 -10.58 14.38
C ILE A 115 -10.27 -11.20 12.99
N ALA A 116 -9.16 -11.61 12.39
CA ALA A 116 -9.13 -12.23 11.07
C ALA A 116 -9.89 -13.57 11.03
N GLU A 117 -9.74 -14.39 12.05
CA GLU A 117 -10.48 -15.66 12.22
C GLU A 117 -11.98 -15.44 12.37
N ILE A 118 -12.39 -14.46 13.16
CA ILE A 118 -13.83 -14.16 13.39
C ILE A 118 -14.44 -13.56 12.12
N LEU A 119 -13.74 -12.66 11.44
CA LEU A 119 -14.26 -11.99 10.25
C LEU A 119 -14.22 -12.85 8.99
N GLY A 120 -13.22 -13.72 8.85
CA GLY A 120 -13.00 -14.52 7.66
C GLY A 120 -14.25 -15.21 7.10
N PRO A 121 -15.06 -15.90 7.91
CA PRO A 121 -16.29 -16.54 7.46
C PRO A 121 -17.36 -15.57 6.93
N TYR A 122 -17.34 -14.31 7.34
CA TYR A 122 -18.36 -13.32 7.00
C TYR A 122 -17.90 -12.38 5.87
N THR A 123 -16.63 -12.03 5.83
CA THR A 123 -16.10 -11.02 4.90
C THR A 123 -15.22 -11.61 3.81
N GLY A 124 -14.70 -12.83 3.99
CA GLY A 124 -13.71 -13.40 3.08
C GLY A 124 -12.52 -12.44 2.92
N ASN A 125 -12.09 -12.27 1.66
CA ASN A 125 -11.04 -11.31 1.31
C ASN A 125 -11.62 -9.93 0.97
N LEU A 126 -12.36 -9.32 1.89
CA LEU A 126 -12.95 -7.99 1.69
C LEU A 126 -11.89 -6.90 1.85
N PHE A 127 -11.76 -6.06 0.84
CA PHE A 127 -10.96 -4.84 0.88
C PHE A 127 -11.86 -3.62 0.89
N VAL A 128 -11.49 -2.64 1.72
CA VAL A 128 -12.21 -1.38 1.88
C VAL A 128 -11.39 -0.26 1.25
N THR A 129 -12.07 0.63 0.54
CA THR A 129 -11.48 1.82 -0.07
C THR A 129 -12.37 3.04 0.21
N PRO A 130 -11.81 4.26 0.28
CA PRO A 130 -12.59 5.48 0.38
C PRO A 130 -13.54 5.65 -0.81
N LYS A 131 -14.70 6.26 -0.56
CA LYS A 131 -15.72 6.51 -1.59
C LYS A 131 -15.18 7.32 -2.78
N GLU A 132 -14.29 8.26 -2.52
CA GLU A 132 -13.70 9.17 -3.50
C GLU A 132 -12.41 8.63 -4.13
N VAL A 133 -12.17 7.32 -4.07
CA VAL A 133 -10.91 6.70 -4.51
C VAL A 133 -10.55 7.05 -5.96
N ASP A 134 -11.52 7.10 -6.87
CA ASP A 134 -11.26 7.40 -8.29
C ASP A 134 -10.68 8.81 -8.46
N ALA A 135 -11.24 9.81 -7.79
CA ALA A 135 -10.73 11.19 -7.83
C ALA A 135 -9.36 11.33 -7.15
N VAL A 136 -9.07 10.50 -6.16
CA VAL A 136 -7.74 10.48 -5.50
C VAL A 136 -6.71 9.81 -6.40
N VAL A 137 -7.07 8.69 -7.02
CA VAL A 137 -6.19 7.97 -7.96
C VAL A 137 -5.83 8.85 -9.16
N ASP A 138 -6.80 9.57 -9.73
CA ASP A 138 -6.56 10.51 -10.83
C ASP A 138 -5.52 11.58 -10.45
N ARG A 139 -5.71 12.24 -9.31
CA ARG A 139 -4.76 13.25 -8.82
C ARG A 139 -3.36 12.69 -8.56
N LEU A 140 -3.28 11.51 -7.94
CA LEU A 140 -2.00 10.88 -7.62
C LEU A 140 -1.29 10.37 -8.89
N ALA A 141 -2.05 9.85 -9.85
CA ALA A 141 -1.51 9.46 -11.15
C ALA A 141 -0.88 10.67 -11.88
N ASN A 142 -1.56 11.82 -11.87
CA ASN A 142 -1.03 13.05 -12.43
C ASN A 142 0.26 13.52 -11.73
N ILE A 143 0.32 13.46 -10.40
CA ILE A 143 1.53 13.79 -9.64
C ILE A 143 2.68 12.85 -10.03
N ILE A 144 2.45 11.56 -10.06
CA ILE A 144 3.46 10.56 -10.40
C ILE A 144 3.93 10.74 -11.85
N ALA A 145 3.02 10.92 -12.80
CA ALA A 145 3.35 11.11 -14.20
C ALA A 145 4.21 12.37 -14.42
N ASN A 146 3.81 13.51 -13.85
CA ASN A 146 4.60 14.75 -13.90
C ASN A 146 5.99 14.57 -13.27
N SER A 147 6.06 13.88 -12.11
CA SER A 147 7.32 13.64 -11.43
C SER A 147 8.28 12.78 -12.26
N ILE A 148 7.78 11.73 -12.89
CA ILE A 148 8.57 10.86 -13.79
C ILE A 148 9.04 11.66 -15.01
N ASN A 149 8.16 12.47 -15.62
CA ASN A 149 8.51 13.29 -16.78
C ASN A 149 9.63 14.28 -16.46
N ILE A 150 9.51 15.00 -15.33
CA ILE A 150 10.54 15.94 -14.90
C ILE A 150 11.86 15.23 -14.59
N ALA A 151 11.80 14.06 -13.95
CA ALA A 151 13.00 13.32 -13.58
C ALA A 151 13.77 12.74 -14.78
N LEU A 152 13.05 12.34 -15.84
CA LEU A 152 13.65 11.65 -16.99
C LEU A 152 13.96 12.58 -18.15
N HIS A 153 13.33 13.73 -18.25
CA HIS A 153 13.45 14.63 -19.40
C HIS A 153 14.00 15.99 -18.98
N PRO A 154 15.31 16.26 -19.17
CA PRO A 154 15.94 17.52 -18.75
C PRO A 154 15.30 18.79 -19.32
N GLY A 155 14.55 18.68 -20.43
CA GLY A 155 13.80 19.79 -21.03
C GLY A 155 12.43 20.04 -20.40
N ILE A 156 11.99 19.23 -19.47
CA ILE A 156 10.71 19.38 -18.75
C ILE A 156 11.00 19.88 -17.35
N THR A 157 10.37 20.97 -16.96
CA THR A 157 10.57 21.63 -15.67
C THR A 157 9.28 21.67 -14.86
N LEU A 158 9.33 22.18 -13.63
CA LEU A 158 8.16 22.42 -12.80
C LEU A 158 7.14 23.39 -13.42
N GLU A 159 7.59 24.26 -14.33
CA GLU A 159 6.70 25.18 -15.06
C GLU A 159 5.85 24.46 -16.13
N ASP A 160 6.23 23.24 -16.50
CA ASP A 160 5.54 22.42 -17.49
C ASP A 160 4.54 21.44 -16.84
N ILE A 161 4.30 21.53 -15.50
CA ILE A 161 3.34 20.69 -14.78
C ILE A 161 1.97 20.76 -15.47
N ASN A 162 1.36 19.59 -15.70
CA ASN A 162 0.09 19.38 -16.40
C ASN A 162 0.08 19.74 -17.89
N LYS A 163 1.18 20.19 -18.47
CA LYS A 163 1.25 20.50 -19.91
C LYS A 163 1.20 19.23 -20.77
N TYR A 164 1.67 18.11 -20.21
CA TYR A 164 1.75 16.81 -20.86
C TYR A 164 0.92 15.73 -20.13
N ALA A 165 0.08 16.12 -19.15
CA ALA A 165 -0.89 15.24 -18.53
C ALA A 165 -2.20 15.27 -19.36
N TRP A 166 -2.77 14.08 -19.60
CA TRP A 166 -4.01 13.87 -20.37
C TRP A 166 -5.15 13.55 -19.44
#